data_0e96cbb09f47d69bbad09e19e0bc0ebd
#
_entry.id   0e96cbb09f47d69bbad09e19e0bc0ebd
#
_cell.length_a   1.000
_cell.length_b   1.000
_cell.length_c   1.000
_cell.angle_alpha   90.00
_cell.angle_beta   90.00
_cell.angle_gamma   90.00
#
_symmetry.space_group_name_H-M   'P 1'
#
loop_
_entity.id
_entity.type
_entity.pdbx_description
1 polymer ?
#
loop_
_entity_poly.entity_id
_entity_poly.type
_entity_poly.pdbx_seq_one_letter_code
_entity_poly.pdbx_strand_id
1 'polypeptide(L)'
;MARISNIFKEDIKPADLHPKRVTHWIHYTKLVDNEAQYRFGRNEAERKAMSEEVRTRQVALADLIEIDGEVLQDLLVRKIGTDQYEIIAGHHRREACRILVEERGKSQFAMLPCIIRNVSDVK
;
A
#
# COMPACT_ATOMS: atom_id res chain seq x y z
N MET A 1 -32.76 12.08 -9.90
CA MET A 1 -32.85 10.93 -9.75
C MET A 1 -31.70 10.17 -9.58
N ALA A 2 -31.50 9.68 -8.65
CA ALA A 2 -30.40 8.86 -8.40
C ALA A 2 -30.40 7.65 -9.25
N ARG A 3 -31.14 7.77 -10.28
CA ARG A 3 -31.24 6.58 -11.06
C ARG A 3 -29.98 6.18 -11.67
N ILE A 4 -29.16 7.11 -12.03
CA ILE A 4 -27.91 6.78 -12.68
C ILE A 4 -27.03 5.95 -11.77
N SER A 5 -26.87 6.38 -10.53
CA SER A 5 -26.03 5.63 -9.64
C SER A 5 -26.64 4.30 -9.28
N ASN A 6 -27.98 4.26 -9.19
CA ASN A 6 -28.62 3.01 -8.87
C ASN A 6 -28.47 2.00 -9.98
N ILE A 7 -28.67 2.44 -11.21
CA ILE A 7 -28.53 1.56 -12.34
C ILE A 7 -27.11 1.04 -12.41
N PHE A 8 -26.17 1.93 -12.21
CA PHE A 8 -24.79 1.54 -12.25
C PHE A 8 -24.48 0.47 -11.22
N LYS A 9 -24.98 0.65 -10.01
CA LYS A 9 -24.72 -0.30 -8.97
C LYS A 9 -25.32 -1.65 -9.25
N GLU A 10 -26.48 -1.65 -9.87
CA GLU A 10 -27.15 -2.90 -10.14
C GLU A 10 -26.56 -3.62 -11.31
N ASP A 11 -26.13 -2.86 -12.30
CA ASP A 11 -25.65 -3.49 -13.53
C ASP A 11 -24.26 -4.05 -13.37
N ILE A 12 -23.39 -3.31 -12.70
CA ILE A 12 -22.02 -3.73 -12.60
C ILE A 12 -21.58 -3.66 -11.17
N LYS A 13 -21.39 -4.80 -10.61
CA LYS A 13 -20.93 -4.87 -9.25
C LYS A 13 -19.49 -5.30 -9.23
N PRO A 14 -18.61 -4.49 -8.66
CA PRO A 14 -17.21 -4.90 -8.58
C PRO A 14 -17.04 -6.26 -7.93
N ALA A 15 -17.89 -6.57 -6.97
CA ALA A 15 -17.80 -7.86 -6.32
C ALA A 15 -18.05 -9.00 -7.27
N ASP A 16 -18.89 -8.79 -8.27
CA ASP A 16 -19.17 -9.82 -9.26
C ASP A 16 -17.97 -10.04 -10.16
N LEU A 17 -17.23 -8.97 -10.42
CA LEU A 17 -16.07 -9.07 -11.27
C LEU A 17 -14.84 -9.54 -10.52
N HIS A 18 -14.74 -9.16 -9.25
CA HIS A 18 -13.60 -9.51 -8.43
C HIS A 18 -14.05 -10.00 -7.06
N PRO A 19 -14.75 -11.15 -7.06
CA PRO A 19 -15.41 -11.58 -5.83
C PRO A 19 -14.48 -11.87 -4.67
N LYS A 20 -13.22 -12.07 -4.95
CA LYS A 20 -12.27 -12.40 -3.88
C LYS A 20 -11.43 -11.23 -3.42
N ARG A 21 -11.75 -10.05 -3.89
CA ARG A 21 -10.98 -8.89 -3.50
C ARG A 21 -11.52 -8.37 -2.18
N VAL A 22 -10.85 -8.73 -1.11
CA VAL A 22 -11.24 -8.36 0.23
C VAL A 22 -10.10 -7.57 0.86
N THR A 23 -10.44 -6.51 1.55
CA THR A 23 -9.45 -5.69 2.23
C THR A 23 -9.15 -6.25 3.59
N HIS A 24 -7.89 -6.45 3.87
CA HIS A 24 -7.40 -6.90 5.17
C HIS A 24 -6.57 -5.79 5.78
N TRP A 25 -6.66 -5.63 7.08
CA TRP A 25 -5.88 -4.61 7.78
C TRP A 25 -4.66 -5.26 8.40
N ILE A 26 -3.49 -4.86 7.95
CA ILE A 26 -2.23 -5.49 8.34
C ILE A 26 -1.33 -4.44 8.93
N HIS A 27 -0.73 -4.76 10.08
CA HIS A 27 0.20 -3.85 10.73
C HIS A 27 1.42 -3.65 9.85
N TYR A 28 1.91 -2.43 9.80
CA TYR A 28 3.00 -2.10 8.86
C TYR A 28 4.26 -2.90 9.13
N THR A 29 4.49 -3.34 10.37
CA THR A 29 5.68 -4.12 10.68
C THR A 29 5.66 -5.52 10.09
N LYS A 30 4.49 -5.99 9.68
CA LYS A 30 4.37 -7.31 9.06
C LYS A 30 4.51 -7.24 7.54
N LEU A 31 4.70 -6.07 6.99
CA LEU A 31 4.83 -5.85 5.57
C LEU A 31 6.31 -5.67 5.26
N VAL A 32 6.82 -6.45 4.31
CA VAL A 32 8.21 -6.35 3.92
C VAL A 32 8.27 -5.94 2.45
N ASP A 33 9.33 -5.26 2.11
CA ASP A 33 9.48 -4.76 0.76
C ASP A 33 10.00 -5.86 -0.16
N ASN A 34 9.62 -5.75 -1.43
CA ASN A 34 10.16 -6.61 -2.45
C ASN A 34 11.55 -6.12 -2.77
N GLU A 35 12.54 -7.02 -2.72
CA GLU A 35 13.91 -6.64 -2.97
C GLU A 35 14.10 -5.95 -4.31
N ALA A 36 13.34 -6.35 -5.30
CA ALA A 36 13.49 -5.77 -6.62
C ALA A 36 13.22 -4.27 -6.63
N GLN A 37 12.49 -3.78 -5.65
CA GLN A 37 12.18 -2.35 -5.59
C GLN A 37 13.38 -1.49 -5.23
N TYR A 38 14.44 -2.10 -4.73
CA TYR A 38 15.60 -1.35 -4.30
C TYR A 38 16.78 -1.48 -5.26
N ARG A 39 16.53 -2.02 -6.44
CA ARG A 39 17.61 -2.17 -7.41
C ARG A 39 17.67 -0.98 -8.35
N PHE A 40 17.99 0.17 -7.83
CA PHE A 40 18.18 1.32 -8.67
C PHE A 40 19.47 2.01 -8.27
N GLY A 41 20.10 2.61 -9.27
CA GLY A 41 21.38 3.25 -9.04
C GLY A 41 22.52 2.29 -9.30
N ARG A 42 23.51 2.73 -10.06
CA ARG A 42 24.64 1.88 -10.40
C ARG A 42 25.77 2.02 -9.41
N ASN A 43 25.83 3.11 -8.71
CA ASN A 43 26.89 3.33 -7.76
C ASN A 43 26.30 3.97 -6.54
N GLU A 44 27.17 4.19 -5.57
CA GLU A 44 26.70 4.68 -4.28
C GLU A 44 26.13 6.09 -4.37
N ALA A 45 26.74 6.93 -5.19
CA ALA A 45 26.25 8.31 -5.31
C ALA A 45 24.86 8.34 -5.93
N GLU A 46 24.65 7.54 -6.98
CA GLU A 46 23.33 7.46 -7.59
C GLU A 46 22.31 6.94 -6.62
N ARG A 47 22.65 5.89 -5.89
CA ARG A 47 21.72 5.32 -4.94
C ARG A 47 21.36 6.31 -3.85
N LYS A 48 22.33 7.08 -3.40
CA LYS A 48 22.06 8.07 -2.37
C LYS A 48 21.12 9.15 -2.89
N ALA A 49 21.38 9.63 -4.11
CA ALA A 49 20.53 10.67 -4.69
C ALA A 49 19.11 10.17 -4.87
N MET A 50 18.97 8.95 -5.36
CA MET A 50 17.65 8.37 -5.54
C MET A 50 16.94 8.14 -4.22
N SER A 51 17.70 7.76 -3.19
CA SER A 51 17.10 7.55 -1.87
C SER A 51 16.55 8.85 -1.31
N GLU A 52 17.27 9.95 -1.52
CA GLU A 52 16.79 11.23 -1.02
C GLU A 52 15.54 11.67 -1.76
N GLU A 53 15.50 11.43 -3.06
CA GLU A 53 14.34 11.78 -3.83
C GLU A 53 13.14 10.94 -3.41
N VAL A 54 13.35 9.65 -3.21
CA VAL A 54 12.31 8.77 -2.76
C VAL A 54 11.81 9.18 -1.38
N ARG A 55 12.73 9.53 -0.50
CA ARG A 55 12.36 9.97 0.84
C ARG A 55 11.48 11.21 0.78
N THR A 56 11.82 12.15 -0.08
CA THR A 56 11.03 13.36 -0.23
C THR A 56 9.62 13.03 -0.66
N ARG A 57 9.47 12.11 -1.59
CA ARG A 57 8.15 11.69 -2.05
C ARG A 57 7.37 11.00 -0.96
N GLN A 58 8.04 10.21 -0.15
CA GLN A 58 7.37 9.48 0.92
C GLN A 58 6.89 10.42 2.00
N VAL A 59 7.67 11.45 2.30
CA VAL A 59 7.26 12.45 3.27
C VAL A 59 6.05 13.22 2.74
N ALA A 60 6.06 13.58 1.46
CA ALA A 60 4.93 14.26 0.87
C ALA A 60 3.68 13.39 0.91
N LEU A 61 3.83 12.11 0.66
CA LEU A 61 2.71 11.20 0.73
C LEU A 61 2.19 11.08 2.15
N ALA A 62 3.10 11.06 3.13
CA ALA A 62 2.69 11.02 4.52
C ALA A 62 1.86 12.27 4.87
N ASP A 63 2.28 13.43 4.36
CA ASP A 63 1.51 14.64 4.58
C ASP A 63 0.10 14.51 4.04
N LEU A 64 -0.04 13.95 2.85
CA LEU A 64 -1.35 13.80 2.25
C LEU A 64 -2.22 12.81 3.02
N ILE A 65 -1.63 11.71 3.44
CA ILE A 65 -2.37 10.71 4.22
C ILE A 65 -2.82 11.31 5.54
N GLU A 66 -1.97 12.10 6.16
CA GLU A 66 -2.32 12.72 7.42
C GLU A 66 -3.48 13.70 7.24
N ILE A 67 -3.45 14.46 6.16
CA ILE A 67 -4.53 15.40 5.88
C ILE A 67 -5.84 14.67 5.60
N ASP A 68 -5.78 13.61 4.81
CA ASP A 68 -6.97 12.84 4.48
C ASP A 68 -7.49 12.03 5.65
N GLY A 69 -6.60 11.66 6.55
CA GLY A 69 -6.98 10.86 7.70
C GLY A 69 -7.01 9.37 7.46
N GLU A 70 -6.71 8.92 6.26
CA GLU A 70 -6.72 7.50 5.94
C GLU A 70 -5.94 7.25 4.67
N VAL A 71 -5.58 5.98 4.49
CA VAL A 71 -4.94 5.54 3.26
C VAL A 71 -6.04 5.19 2.28
N LEU A 72 -6.10 5.92 1.18
CA LEU A 72 -7.23 5.80 0.26
C LEU A 72 -7.12 4.65 -0.73
N GLN A 73 -5.95 4.05 -0.87
CA GLN A 73 -5.77 2.95 -1.79
C GLN A 73 -5.18 1.76 -1.06
N ASP A 74 -5.72 0.58 -1.35
CA ASP A 74 -5.22 -0.63 -0.73
C ASP A 74 -3.85 -0.99 -1.29
N LEU A 75 -3.02 -1.57 -0.44
CA LEU A 75 -1.76 -2.14 -0.89
C LEU A 75 -2.04 -3.53 -1.44
N LEU A 76 -1.20 -3.95 -2.36
CA LEU A 76 -1.28 -5.30 -2.88
C LEU A 76 -0.13 -6.09 -2.29
N VAL A 77 -0.43 -7.20 -1.62
CA VAL A 77 0.58 -7.98 -0.92
C VAL A 77 0.36 -9.46 -1.18
N ARG A 78 1.38 -10.26 -0.87
CA ARG A 78 1.25 -11.70 -0.90
C ARG A 78 1.83 -12.26 0.38
N LYS A 79 1.22 -13.32 0.86
CA LYS A 79 1.67 -13.93 2.11
C LYS A 79 2.93 -14.76 1.85
N ILE A 80 3.96 -14.53 2.63
CA ILE A 80 5.22 -15.25 2.47
C ILE A 80 5.63 -16.01 3.71
N GLY A 81 4.87 -15.90 4.80
CA GLY A 81 5.16 -16.59 6.02
C GLY A 81 3.95 -16.60 6.91
N THR A 82 4.13 -17.09 8.12
CA THR A 82 3.00 -17.22 9.02
C THR A 82 2.32 -15.89 9.28
N ASP A 83 3.09 -14.85 9.46
CA ASP A 83 2.53 -13.54 9.80
C ASP A 83 3.31 -12.47 9.09
N GLN A 84 3.66 -12.72 7.84
CA GLN A 84 4.50 -11.83 7.09
C GLN A 84 4.01 -11.77 5.66
N TYR A 85 4.04 -10.56 5.11
CA TYR A 85 3.50 -10.30 3.78
C TYR A 85 4.49 -9.46 3.00
N GLU A 86 4.67 -9.81 1.74
CA GLU A 86 5.54 -9.06 0.84
C GLU A 86 4.70 -8.09 0.03
N ILE A 87 5.13 -6.85 -0.05
CA ILE A 87 4.41 -5.82 -0.78
C ILE A 87 4.69 -5.97 -2.26
N ILE A 88 3.63 -6.14 -3.04
CA ILE A 88 3.73 -6.16 -4.49
C ILE A 88 3.57 -4.75 -5.03
N ALA A 89 2.63 -4.00 -4.47
CA ALA A 89 2.42 -2.62 -4.87
C ALA A 89 2.00 -1.82 -3.65
N GLY A 90 2.52 -0.60 -3.53
CA GLY A 90 2.18 0.26 -2.42
C GLY A 90 3.32 0.48 -1.44
N HIS A 91 4.55 0.25 -1.87
CA HIS A 91 5.71 0.41 -0.98
C HIS A 91 5.78 1.80 -0.38
N HIS A 92 5.49 2.81 -1.17
CA HIS A 92 5.59 4.17 -0.67
C HIS A 92 4.52 4.47 0.37
N ARG A 93 3.35 3.86 0.22
CA ARG A 93 2.29 4.05 1.22
C ARG A 93 2.67 3.42 2.54
N ARG A 94 3.28 2.23 2.50
CA ARG A 94 3.73 1.61 3.73
C ARG A 94 4.77 2.46 4.42
N GLU A 95 5.72 2.98 3.65
CA GLU A 95 6.76 3.82 4.24
C GLU A 95 6.19 5.13 4.78
N ALA A 96 5.21 5.71 4.06
CA ALA A 96 4.58 6.92 4.54
C ALA A 96 3.86 6.68 5.87
N CYS A 97 3.19 5.55 6.01
CA CYS A 97 2.53 5.23 7.27
C CYS A 97 3.53 4.95 8.37
N ARG A 98 4.66 4.32 8.04
CA ARG A 98 5.71 4.13 9.03
C ARG A 98 6.21 5.48 9.55
N ILE A 99 6.40 6.42 8.63
CA ILE A 99 6.81 7.78 9.03
C ILE A 99 5.79 8.39 9.98
N LEU A 100 4.51 8.25 9.64
CA LEU A 100 3.46 8.82 10.50
C LEU A 100 3.47 8.21 11.87
N VAL A 101 3.64 6.90 11.95
CA VAL A 101 3.62 6.21 13.24
C VAL A 101 4.90 6.48 14.03
N GLU A 102 6.05 6.26 13.40
CA GLU A 102 7.31 6.28 14.11
C GLU A 102 7.89 7.66 14.31
N GLU A 103 7.71 8.54 13.33
CA GLU A 103 8.31 9.85 13.41
C GLU A 103 7.35 10.93 13.88
N ARG A 104 6.04 10.72 13.69
CA ARG A 104 5.06 11.72 14.08
C ARG A 104 4.10 11.25 15.17
N GLY A 105 4.24 10.01 15.62
CA GLY A 105 3.42 9.50 16.71
C GLY A 105 1.95 9.29 16.36
N LYS A 106 1.63 9.14 15.09
CA LYS A 106 0.25 8.96 14.64
C LYS A 106 -0.09 7.49 14.56
N SER A 107 -0.30 6.85 15.70
CA SER A 107 -0.49 5.41 15.73
C SER A 107 -1.74 4.93 15.01
N GLN A 108 -2.67 5.82 14.71
CA GLN A 108 -3.86 5.41 13.98
C GLN A 108 -3.55 4.94 12.57
N PHE A 109 -2.35 5.21 12.08
CA PHE A 109 -1.95 4.77 10.74
C PHE A 109 -1.12 3.50 10.76
N ALA A 110 -1.08 2.79 11.87
CA ALA A 110 -0.27 1.59 11.98
C ALA A 110 -0.82 0.42 11.17
N MET A 111 -2.14 0.36 10.99
CA MET A 111 -2.76 -0.71 10.22
C MET A 111 -3.07 -0.21 8.83
N LEU A 112 -2.63 -0.95 7.83
CA LEU A 112 -2.82 -0.56 6.44
C LEU A 112 -3.81 -1.47 5.74
N PRO A 113 -4.63 -0.91 4.85
CA PRO A 113 -5.55 -1.72 4.08
C PRO A 113 -4.79 -2.45 2.98
N CYS A 114 -4.95 -3.76 2.93
CA CYS A 114 -4.19 -4.59 1.99
C CYS A 114 -5.10 -5.61 1.32
N ILE A 115 -4.82 -5.87 0.06
CA ILE A 115 -5.43 -6.97 -0.66
C ILE A 115 -4.38 -8.07 -0.76
N ILE A 116 -4.72 -9.24 -0.28
CA ILE A 116 -3.80 -10.36 -0.27
C ILE A 116 -3.97 -11.15 -1.55
N ARG A 117 -2.90 -11.22 -2.32
CA ARG A 117 -2.91 -11.96 -3.55
C ARG A 117 -2.36 -13.35 -3.31
N ASN A 118 -3.12 -14.35 -3.74
CA ASN A 118 -2.65 -15.70 -3.60
C ASN A 118 -1.62 -15.99 -4.66
N VAL A 119 -0.46 -16.48 -4.23
CA VAL A 119 0.63 -16.75 -5.15
C VAL A 119 0.22 -17.76 -6.22
N SER A 120 -0.57 -18.73 -5.85
CA SER A 120 -0.98 -19.74 -6.81
C SER A 120 -1.88 -19.17 -7.90
N ASP A 121 -2.46 -18.02 -7.67
CA ASP A 121 -3.31 -17.37 -8.66
C ASP A 121 -2.52 -16.58 -9.67
N VAL A 122 -1.23 -16.48 -9.49
CA VAL A 122 -0.41 -15.62 -10.33
C VAL A 122 0.08 -16.33 -11.57
N LYS A 123 -0.13 -17.56 -11.72
CA LYS A 123 0.35 -18.31 -12.86
C LYS A 123 -0.28 -17.94 -14.19
#